data_8ee865793e07d1885d11668787f0d529
#
_entry.id   8ee865793e07d1885d11668787f0d529
#
_cell.length_a   1.000
_cell.length_b   1.000
_cell.length_c   1.000
_cell.angle_alpha   90.00
_cell.angle_beta   90.00
_cell.angle_gamma   90.00
#
_symmetry.space_group_name_H-M   'P 1'
#
loop_
_entity.id
_entity.type
_entity.pdbx_description
1 polymer ?
#
loop_
_entity_poly.entity_id
_entity_poly.type
_entity_poly.pdbx_seq_one_letter_code
_entity_poly.pdbx_strand_id
1 'polypeptide(L)'
;MLCDPVSVSLWTPPWGPCPILLFREDEFSTLFLCTKGTPMEQKRFSKLDDGFTCVHCGREVKPLGYSSRNHCPFCLWSRHVDINPGDRANPCGGDLEPISAEPDPKKGYIIISKCTMCGEIRRCRAAHEAKVQPDDLMLIIKLTARGKADRPKR
;
A
#
# COMPACT_ATOMS: atom_id res chain seq x y z
N MET A 1 -22.33 -39.66 37.56
CA MET A 1 -22.72 -38.48 36.78
C MET A 1 -21.82 -38.45 35.56
N LEU A 2 -22.41 -38.71 34.42
CA LEU A 2 -21.74 -39.04 33.15
C LEU A 2 -21.34 -37.74 32.44
N CYS A 3 -20.09 -37.63 31.99
CA CYS A 3 -19.61 -36.56 31.12
C CYS A 3 -19.97 -36.90 29.67
N ASP A 4 -20.70 -36.04 29.00
CA ASP A 4 -21.03 -36.13 27.58
C ASP A 4 -19.84 -35.74 26.72
N PRO A 5 -19.54 -36.44 25.61
CA PRO A 5 -18.45 -36.08 24.69
C PRO A 5 -18.88 -34.98 23.73
N VAL A 6 -18.05 -33.98 23.62
CA VAL A 6 -18.17 -32.83 22.70
C VAL A 6 -18.04 -33.32 21.25
N SER A 7 -19.10 -33.10 20.49
CA SER A 7 -19.20 -33.42 19.07
C SER A 7 -18.28 -32.47 18.24
N VAL A 8 -17.19 -33.01 17.70
CA VAL A 8 -16.33 -32.31 16.72
C VAL A 8 -16.98 -32.45 15.35
N SER A 9 -17.54 -31.33 14.87
CA SER A 9 -17.99 -31.17 13.47
C SER A 9 -16.79 -31.23 12.52
N LEU A 10 -16.67 -32.34 11.78
CA LEU A 10 -15.75 -32.46 10.64
C LEU A 10 -16.24 -31.59 9.49
N TRP A 11 -15.55 -30.50 9.27
CA TRP A 11 -15.75 -29.62 8.11
C TRP A 11 -15.12 -30.27 6.88
N THR A 12 -15.92 -30.80 5.95
CA THR A 12 -15.47 -31.33 4.66
C THR A 12 -15.51 -30.23 3.62
N PRO A 13 -14.41 -29.93 2.89
CA PRO A 13 -14.44 -28.94 1.82
C PRO A 13 -15.19 -29.48 0.59
N PRO A 14 -15.82 -28.59 -0.23
CA PRO A 14 -16.72 -28.98 -1.34
C PRO A 14 -16.01 -29.48 -2.61
N TRP A 15 -14.69 -29.74 -2.55
CA TRP A 15 -13.92 -30.25 -3.70
C TRP A 15 -13.61 -31.71 -3.47
N GLY A 16 -14.30 -32.56 -4.23
CA GLY A 16 -14.15 -34.01 -4.15
C GLY A 16 -12.72 -34.52 -4.40
N PRO A 17 -12.44 -35.83 -4.06
CA PRO A 17 -11.10 -36.39 -4.15
C PRO A 17 -10.63 -36.45 -5.60
N CYS A 18 -9.41 -35.96 -5.84
CA CYS A 18 -8.72 -36.06 -7.11
C CYS A 18 -8.46 -37.54 -7.43
N PRO A 19 -8.85 -38.05 -8.61
CA PRO A 19 -8.55 -39.44 -8.96
C PRO A 19 -7.04 -39.59 -9.20
N ILE A 20 -6.41 -40.47 -8.43
CA ILE A 20 -5.04 -40.89 -8.64
C ILE A 20 -5.04 -41.76 -9.90
N LEU A 21 -4.67 -41.17 -11.05
CA LEU A 21 -4.34 -41.94 -12.25
C LEU A 21 -2.94 -42.50 -12.11
N LEU A 22 -2.88 -43.80 -11.89
CA LEU A 22 -1.70 -44.64 -12.10
C LEU A 22 -1.32 -44.57 -13.59
N PHE A 23 -0.33 -43.77 -13.94
CA PHE A 23 0.30 -43.81 -15.26
C PHE A 23 1.55 -44.69 -15.18
N ARG A 24 1.51 -45.74 -15.99
CA ARG A 24 2.62 -46.63 -16.34
C ARG A 24 3.73 -45.79 -17.01
N GLU A 25 4.95 -46.04 -16.59
CA GLU A 25 6.18 -45.65 -17.27
C GLU A 25 6.30 -46.47 -18.55
N ASP A 26 6.25 -45.80 -19.72
CA ASP A 26 6.91 -46.24 -20.96
C ASP A 26 6.97 -45.08 -21.95
N GLU A 27 8.20 -44.69 -22.26
CA GLU A 27 8.71 -44.05 -23.45
C GLU A 27 7.83 -43.03 -24.21
N PHE A 28 8.17 -41.75 -24.08
CA PHE A 28 8.38 -40.91 -25.30
C PHE A 28 9.16 -39.64 -24.93
N SER A 29 10.42 -39.57 -25.38
CA SER A 29 11.22 -38.37 -25.42
C SER A 29 10.51 -37.31 -26.29
N THR A 30 9.78 -36.40 -25.65
CA THR A 30 9.36 -35.16 -26.28
C THR A 30 10.02 -34.04 -25.52
N LEU A 31 10.99 -33.39 -26.16
CA LEU A 31 11.62 -32.13 -25.73
C LEU A 31 10.51 -31.11 -25.44
N PHE A 32 10.09 -31.05 -24.19
CA PHE A 32 9.32 -29.90 -23.70
C PHE A 32 10.33 -28.75 -23.54
N LEU A 33 10.48 -27.97 -24.62
CA LEU A 33 11.05 -26.62 -24.54
C LEU A 33 10.19 -25.83 -23.55
N CYS A 34 10.60 -25.88 -22.28
CA CYS A 34 10.13 -24.97 -21.27
C CYS A 34 10.60 -23.56 -21.70
N THR A 35 9.79 -22.88 -22.49
CA THR A 35 9.96 -21.45 -22.70
C THR A 35 9.85 -20.82 -21.32
N LYS A 36 11.00 -20.48 -20.74
CA LYS A 36 11.08 -19.58 -19.58
C LYS A 36 10.39 -18.28 -20.00
N GLY A 37 9.09 -18.19 -19.73
CA GLY A 37 8.38 -16.94 -19.79
C GLY A 37 9.15 -15.98 -18.90
N THR A 38 9.80 -14.99 -19.50
CA THR A 38 10.39 -13.87 -18.78
C THR A 38 9.30 -13.33 -17.89
N PRO A 39 9.53 -13.20 -16.56
CA PRO A 39 8.57 -12.56 -15.68
C PRO A 39 8.33 -11.17 -16.29
N MET A 40 7.11 -10.88 -16.71
CA MET A 40 6.73 -9.53 -17.12
C MET A 40 7.04 -8.64 -15.92
N GLU A 41 8.08 -7.81 -16.05
CA GLU A 41 8.47 -6.81 -15.07
C GLU A 41 7.28 -5.88 -14.88
N GLN A 42 6.50 -6.12 -13.83
CA GLN A 42 5.35 -5.30 -13.51
C GLN A 42 5.88 -3.90 -13.19
N LYS A 43 5.48 -2.95 -14.01
CA LYS A 43 5.82 -1.54 -13.84
C LYS A 43 5.41 -1.11 -12.43
N ARG A 44 6.40 -0.91 -11.55
CA ARG A 44 6.19 -0.61 -10.12
C ARG A 44 5.59 0.77 -9.85
N PHE A 45 5.46 1.60 -10.88
CA PHE A 45 4.94 2.95 -10.77
C PHE A 45 3.96 3.24 -11.92
N SER A 46 2.74 3.61 -11.56
CA SER A 46 1.73 4.12 -12.49
C SER A 46 1.59 5.61 -12.28
N LYS A 47 1.76 6.41 -13.35
CA LYS A 47 1.53 7.86 -13.27
C LYS A 47 0.04 8.12 -13.39
N LEU A 48 -0.65 8.09 -12.25
CA LEU A 48 -2.03 8.55 -12.13
C LEU A 48 -2.01 9.87 -11.34
N ASP A 49 -2.19 10.99 -12.03
CA ASP A 49 -2.08 12.33 -11.46
C ASP A 49 -3.38 13.11 -11.70
N ASP A 50 -4.47 12.59 -11.14
CA ASP A 50 -5.77 13.22 -11.16
C ASP A 50 -5.96 14.10 -9.93
N GLY A 51 -6.70 15.22 -10.10
CA GLY A 51 -7.16 16.00 -8.97
C GLY A 51 -8.19 15.24 -8.14
N PHE A 52 -8.32 15.59 -6.86
CA PHE A 52 -9.30 14.97 -5.97
C PHE A 52 -9.77 15.94 -4.89
N THR A 53 -10.93 15.66 -4.30
CA THR A 53 -11.38 16.36 -3.09
C THR A 53 -10.88 15.63 -1.86
N CYS A 54 -10.20 16.34 -0.96
CA CYS A 54 -9.69 15.76 0.28
C CYS A 54 -10.82 15.30 1.19
N VAL A 55 -10.84 14.04 1.57
CA VAL A 55 -11.88 13.46 2.45
C VAL A 55 -11.81 14.02 3.87
N HIS A 56 -10.63 14.48 4.33
CA HIS A 56 -10.43 15.00 5.69
C HIS A 56 -10.79 16.49 5.82
N CYS A 57 -10.30 17.36 4.90
CA CYS A 57 -10.52 18.80 5.00
C CYS A 57 -11.46 19.39 3.94
N GLY A 58 -11.99 18.58 3.02
CA GLY A 58 -12.95 18.98 2.00
C GLY A 58 -12.39 19.85 0.88
N ARG A 59 -11.10 20.20 0.90
CA ARG A 59 -10.49 21.09 -0.09
C ARG A 59 -10.20 20.34 -1.39
N GLU A 60 -10.32 21.06 -2.51
CA GLU A 60 -9.93 20.58 -3.82
C GLU A 60 -8.41 20.54 -3.96
N VAL A 61 -7.89 19.40 -4.39
CA VAL A 61 -6.46 19.11 -4.59
C VAL A 61 -6.21 18.97 -6.09
N LYS A 62 -5.34 19.82 -6.63
CA LYS A 62 -4.95 19.83 -8.04
C LYS A 62 -3.82 18.84 -8.32
N PRO A 63 -3.72 18.31 -9.55
CA PRO A 63 -2.59 17.47 -9.97
C PRO A 63 -1.24 18.16 -9.77
N LEU A 64 -0.18 17.38 -9.57
CA LEU A 64 1.20 17.88 -9.51
C LEU A 64 1.78 18.22 -10.90
N GLY A 65 1.33 17.50 -11.94
CA GLY A 65 1.81 17.61 -13.30
C GLY A 65 3.05 16.78 -13.62
N TYR A 66 3.91 16.52 -12.65
CA TYR A 66 5.17 15.77 -12.84
C TYR A 66 5.19 14.40 -12.14
N SER A 67 4.34 14.18 -11.16
CA SER A 67 4.24 12.93 -10.38
C SER A 67 2.81 12.72 -9.92
N SER A 68 2.47 11.51 -9.49
CA SER A 68 1.17 11.22 -8.89
C SER A 68 1.07 11.87 -7.51
N ARG A 69 0.04 12.70 -7.28
CA ARG A 69 -0.27 13.25 -5.97
C ARG A 69 -1.15 12.28 -5.19
N ASN A 70 -0.73 11.93 -3.99
CA ASN A 70 -1.48 10.99 -3.15
C ASN A 70 -1.95 11.58 -1.82
N HIS A 71 -1.56 12.82 -1.47
CA HIS A 71 -1.95 13.48 -0.22
C HIS A 71 -2.41 14.92 -0.46
N CYS A 72 -3.20 15.43 0.46
CA CYS A 72 -3.68 16.79 0.46
C CYS A 72 -2.57 17.77 0.86
N PRO A 73 -2.30 18.84 0.11
CA PRO A 73 -1.26 19.82 0.44
C PRO A 73 -1.56 20.63 1.71
N PHE A 74 -2.83 20.73 2.11
CA PHE A 74 -3.27 21.58 3.22
C PHE A 74 -3.32 20.86 4.56
N CYS A 75 -3.56 19.56 4.60
CA CYS A 75 -3.65 18.79 5.85
C CYS A 75 -2.77 17.54 5.85
N LEU A 76 -2.12 17.20 4.74
CA LEU A 76 -1.23 16.06 4.51
C LEU A 76 -1.91 14.68 4.65
N TRP A 77 -3.22 14.64 4.86
CA TRP A 77 -4.00 13.40 4.85
C TRP A 77 -4.08 12.81 3.44
N SER A 78 -4.19 11.49 3.37
CA SER A 78 -4.22 10.73 2.14
C SER A 78 -5.21 9.56 2.27
N ARG A 79 -5.36 8.75 1.22
CA ARG A 79 -6.12 7.48 1.26
C ARG A 79 -5.21 6.30 0.99
N HIS A 80 -5.49 5.20 1.67
CA HIS A 80 -4.76 3.95 1.53
C HIS A 80 -5.34 3.12 0.38
N VAL A 81 -5.10 3.59 -0.84
CA VAL A 81 -5.63 3.02 -2.08
C VAL A 81 -4.53 2.40 -2.96
N ASP A 82 -3.25 2.62 -2.66
CA ASP A 82 -2.15 2.13 -3.46
C ASP A 82 -1.41 0.98 -2.77
N ILE A 83 -1.14 -0.11 -3.49
CA ILE A 83 -0.14 -1.12 -3.12
C ILE A 83 1.23 -0.59 -3.55
N ASN A 84 1.41 -0.32 -4.85
CA ASN A 84 2.56 0.40 -5.38
C ASN A 84 2.16 1.85 -5.70
N PRO A 85 3.10 2.79 -5.77
CA PRO A 85 2.77 4.19 -6.02
C PRO A 85 1.93 4.39 -7.29
N GLY A 86 0.70 4.86 -7.13
CA GLY A 86 -0.22 5.26 -8.19
C GLY A 86 -1.01 4.12 -8.85
N ASP A 87 -1.00 2.89 -8.32
CA ASP A 87 -1.70 1.74 -8.92
C ASP A 87 -3.19 1.61 -8.50
N ARG A 88 -3.60 2.30 -7.43
CA ARG A 88 -4.96 2.27 -6.88
C ARG A 88 -5.50 0.86 -6.61
N ALA A 89 -4.61 -0.11 -6.38
CA ALA A 89 -4.93 -1.53 -6.27
C ALA A 89 -5.19 -2.00 -4.82
N ASN A 90 -5.00 -1.14 -3.82
CA ASN A 90 -5.19 -1.52 -2.42
C ASN A 90 -6.68 -1.54 -2.04
N PRO A 91 -7.24 -2.68 -1.63
CA PRO A 91 -8.66 -2.79 -1.27
C PRO A 91 -9.00 -2.14 0.08
N CYS A 92 -8.01 -1.75 0.89
CA CYS A 92 -8.23 -1.18 2.22
C CYS A 92 -9.08 0.09 2.17
N GLY A 93 -8.72 1.07 1.31
CA GLY A 93 -9.45 2.32 1.15
C GLY A 93 -9.54 3.23 2.40
N GLY A 94 -8.86 2.88 3.50
CA GLY A 94 -8.84 3.65 4.75
C GLY A 94 -8.13 4.99 4.61
N ASP A 95 -8.32 5.87 5.60
CA ASP A 95 -7.64 7.16 5.63
C ASP A 95 -6.23 7.01 6.21
N LEU A 96 -5.27 7.71 5.61
CA LEU A 96 -3.88 7.77 6.05
C LEU A 96 -3.66 9.06 6.84
N GLU A 97 -3.54 8.93 8.15
CA GLU A 97 -3.24 10.03 9.07
C GLU A 97 -1.75 10.34 9.04
N PRO A 98 -1.33 11.60 8.82
CA PRO A 98 0.08 12.00 8.90
C PRO A 98 0.51 12.04 10.38
N ILE A 99 1.36 11.09 10.78
CA ILE A 99 1.84 10.96 12.17
C ILE A 99 3.17 11.65 12.43
N SER A 100 4.05 11.67 11.42
CA SER A 100 5.36 12.33 11.52
C SER A 100 5.91 12.71 10.16
N ALA A 101 6.99 13.47 10.13
CA ALA A 101 7.79 13.73 8.95
C ALA A 101 9.28 13.61 9.25
N GLU A 102 10.07 13.24 8.26
CA GLU A 102 11.53 13.11 8.37
C GLU A 102 12.21 13.91 7.26
N PRO A 103 13.25 14.69 7.57
CA PRO A 103 14.07 15.31 6.55
C PRO A 103 14.90 14.25 5.82
N ASP A 104 14.97 14.34 4.50
CA ASP A 104 15.80 13.49 3.63
C ASP A 104 16.71 14.39 2.78
N PRO A 105 18.05 14.18 2.78
CA PRO A 105 18.98 15.06 2.07
C PRO A 105 18.76 15.16 0.55
N LYS A 106 18.16 14.12 -0.05
CA LYS A 106 17.94 14.05 -1.50
C LYS A 106 16.50 14.33 -1.91
N LYS A 107 15.54 14.07 -1.01
CA LYS A 107 14.10 14.14 -1.31
C LYS A 107 13.38 15.29 -0.60
N GLY A 108 14.09 16.06 0.24
CA GLY A 108 13.52 17.12 1.07
C GLY A 108 12.85 16.55 2.32
N TYR A 109 11.55 16.34 2.31
CA TYR A 109 10.82 15.77 3.44
C TYR A 109 10.07 14.51 3.03
N ILE A 110 10.02 13.52 3.93
CA ILE A 110 9.22 12.31 3.81
C ILE A 110 8.12 12.36 4.86
N ILE A 111 6.88 12.36 4.42
CA ILE A 111 5.70 12.26 5.28
C ILE A 111 5.49 10.80 5.64
N ILE A 112 5.29 10.51 6.92
CA ILE A 112 4.98 9.19 7.44
C ILE A 112 3.53 9.22 7.90
N SER A 113 2.71 8.36 7.32
CA SER A 113 1.30 8.27 7.61
C SER A 113 0.93 6.87 8.07
N LYS A 114 -0.06 6.76 8.94
CA LYS A 114 -0.61 5.50 9.44
C LYS A 114 -2.06 5.36 8.98
N CYS A 115 -2.40 4.20 8.46
CA CYS A 115 -3.78 3.90 8.08
C CYS A 115 -4.66 3.75 9.33
N THR A 116 -5.79 4.44 9.34
CA THR A 116 -6.75 4.38 10.45
C THR A 116 -7.51 3.05 10.52
N MET A 117 -7.60 2.32 9.40
CA MET A 117 -8.30 1.03 9.31
C MET A 117 -7.38 -0.16 9.56
N CYS A 118 -6.31 -0.31 8.77
CA CYS A 118 -5.44 -1.49 8.85
C CYS A 118 -4.16 -1.26 9.66
N GLY A 119 -3.86 -0.03 10.08
CA GLY A 119 -2.68 0.32 10.87
C GLY A 119 -1.37 0.35 10.08
N GLU A 120 -1.37 0.06 8.78
CA GLU A 120 -0.17 0.07 7.95
C GLU A 120 0.46 1.46 7.88
N ILE A 121 1.79 1.49 7.94
CA ILE A 121 2.57 2.72 7.84
C ILE A 121 3.04 2.92 6.41
N ARG A 122 2.73 4.08 5.86
CA ARG A 122 3.13 4.50 4.51
C ARG A 122 4.07 5.69 4.58
N ARG A 123 5.00 5.72 3.63
CA ARG A 123 5.98 6.80 3.47
C ARG A 123 5.81 7.46 2.11
N CYS A 124 5.70 8.77 2.09
CA CYS A 124 5.51 9.55 0.88
C CYS A 124 6.44 10.76 0.87
N ARG A 125 6.95 11.10 -0.32
CA ARG A 125 7.71 12.35 -0.49
C ARG A 125 6.75 13.55 -0.42
N ALA A 126 7.11 14.54 0.38
CA ALA A 126 6.41 15.82 0.40
C ALA A 126 6.66 16.62 -0.90
N ALA A 127 5.64 17.34 -1.34
CA ALA A 127 5.68 18.19 -2.53
C ALA A 127 5.68 19.68 -2.16
N HIS A 128 6.46 20.08 -1.13
CA HIS A 128 6.52 21.44 -0.61
C HIS A 128 7.14 22.45 -1.61
N GLU A 129 7.87 21.96 -2.63
CA GLU A 129 8.44 22.76 -3.71
C GLU A 129 7.57 22.76 -4.99
N ALA A 130 6.37 22.19 -4.93
CA ALA A 130 5.49 22.10 -6.08
C ALA A 130 5.05 23.50 -6.55
N LYS A 131 4.99 23.70 -7.88
CA LYS A 131 4.51 24.97 -8.47
C LYS A 131 3.01 25.17 -8.27
N VAL A 132 2.26 24.07 -8.21
CA VAL A 132 0.80 24.09 -8.03
C VAL A 132 0.47 23.49 -6.66
N GLN A 133 -0.14 24.28 -5.80
CA GLN A 133 -0.53 23.88 -4.44
C GLN A 133 0.61 23.15 -3.70
N PRO A 134 1.70 23.87 -3.31
CA PRO A 134 2.76 23.27 -2.51
C PRO A 134 2.21 22.79 -1.16
N ASP A 135 2.82 21.74 -0.62
CA ASP A 135 2.47 21.24 0.72
C ASP A 135 2.80 22.28 1.80
N ASP A 136 1.96 22.33 2.83
CA ASP A 136 2.14 23.24 3.97
C ASP A 136 3.43 22.88 4.74
N LEU A 137 4.48 23.67 4.49
CA LEU A 137 5.80 23.48 5.10
C LEU A 137 5.75 23.61 6.63
N MET A 138 4.90 24.49 7.16
CA MET A 138 4.77 24.67 8.62
C MET A 138 4.18 23.44 9.27
N LEU A 139 3.23 22.78 8.61
CA LEU A 139 2.67 21.52 9.09
C LEU A 139 3.71 20.40 9.02
N ILE A 140 4.51 20.32 7.97
CA ILE A 140 5.61 19.36 7.83
C ILE A 140 6.63 19.54 8.95
N ILE A 141 7.03 20.78 9.27
CA ILE A 141 7.95 21.08 10.36
C ILE A 141 7.37 20.66 11.71
N LYS A 142 6.09 20.93 11.97
CA LYS A 142 5.40 20.49 13.20
C LYS A 142 5.41 18.96 13.32
N LEU A 143 5.14 18.23 12.24
CA LEU A 143 5.19 16.76 12.21
C LEU A 143 6.62 16.23 12.43
N THR A 144 7.64 16.91 11.91
CA THR A 144 9.05 16.55 12.15
C THR A 144 9.42 16.71 13.62
N ALA A 145 8.94 17.75 14.29
CA ALA A 145 9.17 17.96 15.73
C ALA A 145 8.47 16.86 16.56
N ARG A 146 7.23 16.50 16.22
CA ARG A 146 6.48 15.41 16.87
C ARG A 146 7.20 14.07 16.74
N GLY A 147 7.60 13.69 15.55
CA GLY A 147 8.29 12.42 15.31
C GLY A 147 9.66 12.28 15.99
N LYS A 148 10.31 13.39 16.35
CA LYS A 148 11.54 13.38 17.19
C LYS A 148 11.23 13.12 18.66
N ALA A 149 10.08 13.60 19.17
CA ALA A 149 9.68 13.41 20.56
C ALA A 149 9.31 11.95 20.87
N ASP A 150 8.74 11.23 19.89
CA ASP A 150 8.30 9.84 20.05
C ASP A 150 9.41 8.81 19.83
N ARG A 151 10.62 9.22 19.45
CA ARG A 151 11.75 8.28 19.32
C ARG A 151 12.34 7.95 20.68
N PRO A 152 12.44 6.65 21.04
CA PRO A 152 13.17 6.25 22.24
C PRO A 152 14.63 6.74 22.13
N LYS A 153 15.12 7.42 23.14
CA LYS A 153 16.53 7.80 23.25
C LYS A 153 17.35 6.50 23.23
N ARG A 154 18.22 6.34 22.23
CA ARG A 154 19.23 5.27 22.20
C ARG A 154 20.27 5.51 23.27
#